data_6ada294519d13ffd681c9d3995c16a08
#
_entry.id   6ada294519d13ffd681c9d3995c16a08
#
_cell.length_a   1.000
_cell.length_b   1.000
_cell.length_c   1.000
_cell.angle_alpha   90.00
_cell.angle_beta   90.00
_cell.angle_gamma   90.00
#
_symmetry.space_group_name_H-M   'P 1'
#
loop_
_entity.id
_entity.type
_entity.pdbx_description
1 polymer ?
#
loop_
_entity_poly.entity_id
_entity_poly.type
_entity_poly.pdbx_seq_one_letter_code
_entity_poly.pdbx_strand_id
1 'polypeptide(L)'
;MLNTSLTIDFFAANLQPIVTKIINENRISNEEGLLLYTEASLPLLGSLANAIREKKNGNKTFFNKNIHIEPTNICVFDCKFCSYSRKLSKKEDTWEFTIEEMVEKLKTYESKGITEVHLVGGVHPKMGLHYFIELIRKIKEIRPDIHIKAFTAVELEYMCRKAKVSYKEGLQMLKDAGQDSLPGGGAEIFDEDIRNEICADKCNSETWLEIHETAHKLGMPSNATILYGHIEKPIHIIDHLSRLRELQDKTGGFNTFIPLKYRNGNNQMSHINEGSIVNDMRLYAFSRIFLDNFNHLKAYWPMIGKKTTQNLLAFGVDDIDGTIDDTTKIYSMAGVEDQNPVMSTEDIVKLIKDVGRTAIERDTVYNTIKEY
;
A
#
# COMPACT_ATOMS: atom_id res chain seq x y z
N MET A 1 -22.18 15.97 11.59
CA MET A 1 -21.90 15.47 12.95
C MET A 1 -21.96 13.93 12.89
N LEU A 2 -20.90 13.28 13.33
CA LEU A 2 -20.90 11.82 13.48
C LEU A 2 -21.99 11.46 14.51
N ASN A 3 -22.98 10.69 14.06
CA ASN A 3 -24.08 10.25 14.93
C ASN A 3 -23.60 9.10 15.83
N THR A 4 -22.69 9.43 16.75
CA THR A 4 -22.17 8.47 17.73
C THR A 4 -22.93 8.66 19.02
N SER A 5 -23.72 7.66 19.40
CA SER A 5 -24.26 7.53 20.76
C SER A 5 -23.15 7.23 21.79
N LEU A 6 -21.90 7.61 21.48
CA LEU A 6 -20.76 7.51 22.37
C LEU A 6 -20.92 8.60 23.43
N THR A 7 -21.26 8.20 24.64
CA THR A 7 -21.23 9.09 25.81
C THR A 7 -19.76 9.36 26.13
N ILE A 8 -19.30 10.57 25.84
CA ILE A 8 -17.90 11.03 26.02
C ILE A 8 -17.40 10.78 27.45
N ASP A 9 -18.32 10.78 28.43
CA ASP A 9 -18.03 10.56 29.84
C ASP A 9 -17.44 9.19 30.18
N PHE A 10 -17.55 8.19 29.30
CA PHE A 10 -16.97 6.86 29.50
C PHE A 10 -15.49 6.75 29.11
N PHE A 11 -14.89 7.82 28.54
CA PHE A 11 -13.49 7.78 28.13
C PHE A 11 -12.59 8.38 29.21
N ALA A 12 -11.32 7.96 29.22
CA ALA A 12 -10.32 8.57 30.07
C ALA A 12 -10.29 10.10 29.85
N ALA A 13 -10.22 10.87 30.94
CA ALA A 13 -10.37 12.33 30.90
C ALA A 13 -9.40 13.02 29.93
N ASN A 14 -8.19 12.49 29.77
CA ASN A 14 -7.17 12.98 28.84
C ASN A 14 -7.52 12.73 27.35
N LEU A 15 -8.40 11.77 27.03
CA LEU A 15 -8.82 11.47 25.66
C LEU A 15 -10.09 12.24 25.24
N GLN A 16 -10.89 12.74 26.20
CA GLN A 16 -12.16 13.43 25.90
C GLN A 16 -12.00 14.63 24.95
N PRO A 17 -11.01 15.52 25.13
CA PRO A 17 -10.80 16.64 24.17
C PRO A 17 -10.47 16.15 22.78
N ILE A 18 -9.65 15.09 22.65
CA ILE A 18 -9.21 14.52 21.36
C ILE A 18 -10.42 13.88 20.65
N VAL A 19 -11.21 13.09 21.36
CA VAL A 19 -12.44 12.48 20.83
C VAL A 19 -13.42 13.56 20.36
N THR A 20 -13.59 14.64 21.14
CA THR A 20 -14.43 15.78 20.78
C THR A 20 -13.95 16.44 19.48
N LYS A 21 -12.64 16.65 19.31
CA LYS A 21 -12.08 17.16 18.06
C LYS A 21 -12.43 16.25 16.86
N ILE A 22 -12.22 14.94 17.02
CA ILE A 22 -12.48 13.94 15.96
C ILE A 22 -13.96 13.95 15.57
N ILE A 23 -14.88 13.95 16.55
CA ILE A 23 -16.33 14.00 16.32
C ILE A 23 -16.74 15.28 15.57
N ASN A 24 -16.11 16.40 15.89
CA ASN A 24 -16.33 17.68 15.24
C ASN A 24 -15.51 17.87 13.95
N GLU A 25 -14.84 16.80 13.47
CA GLU A 25 -14.04 16.80 12.22
C GLU A 25 -12.86 17.77 12.25
N ASN A 26 -12.36 18.07 13.42
CA ASN A 26 -11.16 18.86 13.59
C ASN A 26 -9.94 17.95 13.61
N ARG A 27 -8.90 18.36 12.90
CA ARG A 27 -7.63 17.65 12.83
C ARG A 27 -6.96 17.58 14.20
N ILE A 28 -6.45 16.40 14.54
CA ILE A 28 -5.64 16.19 15.75
C ILE A 28 -4.15 16.43 15.45
N SER A 29 -3.42 16.94 16.46
CA SER A 29 -1.97 17.14 16.38
C SER A 29 -1.21 15.81 16.48
N ASN A 30 0.12 15.86 16.28
CA ASN A 30 0.99 14.69 16.45
C ASN A 30 1.01 14.20 17.90
N GLU A 31 1.03 15.09 18.88
CA GLU A 31 0.99 14.78 20.30
C GLU A 31 -0.35 14.14 20.68
N GLU A 32 -1.45 14.73 20.22
CA GLU A 32 -2.80 14.16 20.42
C GLU A 32 -2.93 12.80 19.74
N GLY A 33 -2.35 12.64 18.54
CA GLY A 33 -2.28 11.38 17.82
C GLY A 33 -1.49 10.33 18.60
N LEU A 34 -0.34 10.67 19.14
CA LEU A 34 0.47 9.76 19.94
C LEU A 34 -0.29 9.30 21.20
N LEU A 35 -0.94 10.22 21.90
CA LEU A 35 -1.75 9.92 23.08
C LEU A 35 -2.91 9.00 22.71
N LEU A 36 -3.64 9.29 21.65
CA LEU A 36 -4.74 8.46 21.14
C LEU A 36 -4.27 7.06 20.74
N TYR A 37 -3.14 6.96 20.00
CA TYR A 37 -2.60 5.68 19.57
C TYR A 37 -2.21 4.77 20.73
N THR A 38 -1.61 5.34 21.78
CA THR A 38 -1.06 4.58 22.91
C THR A 38 -2.11 4.24 23.97
N GLU A 39 -3.04 5.14 24.27
CA GLU A 39 -3.93 5.02 25.42
C GLU A 39 -5.38 4.65 25.08
N ALA A 40 -5.83 4.92 23.84
CA ALA A 40 -7.20 4.60 23.49
C ALA A 40 -7.45 3.08 23.46
N SER A 41 -8.59 2.66 23.98
CA SER A 41 -9.03 1.27 23.84
C SER A 41 -9.32 0.92 22.39
N LEU A 42 -9.13 -0.36 22.01
CA LEU A 42 -9.40 -0.81 20.65
C LEU A 42 -10.87 -0.58 20.23
N PRO A 43 -11.89 -0.82 21.09
CA PRO A 43 -13.27 -0.51 20.74
C PRO A 43 -13.50 0.98 20.44
N LEU A 44 -12.86 1.90 21.19
CA LEU A 44 -12.96 3.33 20.90
C LEU A 44 -12.39 3.68 19.54
N LEU A 45 -11.16 3.23 19.25
CA LEU A 45 -10.52 3.46 17.95
C LEU A 45 -11.37 2.90 16.81
N GLY A 46 -11.86 1.67 16.94
CA GLY A 46 -12.72 1.04 15.94
C GLY A 46 -14.00 1.81 15.68
N SER A 47 -14.68 2.26 16.74
CA SER A 47 -15.93 3.03 16.63
C SER A 47 -15.71 4.37 15.93
N LEU A 48 -14.67 5.12 16.28
CA LEU A 48 -14.33 6.39 15.65
C LEU A 48 -13.93 6.19 14.17
N ALA A 49 -13.07 5.22 13.91
CA ALA A 49 -12.59 4.91 12.56
C ALA A 49 -13.74 4.47 11.65
N ASN A 50 -14.64 3.61 12.14
CA ASN A 50 -15.79 3.17 11.37
C ASN A 50 -16.76 4.31 11.08
N ALA A 51 -17.02 5.20 12.04
CA ALA A 51 -17.88 6.37 11.85
C ALA A 51 -17.30 7.33 10.79
N ILE A 52 -15.97 7.56 10.79
CA ILE A 52 -15.28 8.36 9.75
C ILE A 52 -15.40 7.68 8.38
N ARG A 53 -15.18 6.36 8.31
CA ARG A 53 -15.32 5.59 7.09
C ARG A 53 -16.75 5.67 6.52
N GLU A 54 -17.77 5.48 7.37
CA GLU A 54 -19.17 5.57 6.96
C GLU A 54 -19.52 6.95 6.41
N LYS A 55 -18.99 7.99 7.04
CA LYS A 55 -19.20 9.36 6.55
C LYS A 55 -18.56 9.58 5.17
N LYS A 56 -17.33 9.04 4.93
CA LYS A 56 -16.61 9.21 3.66
C LYS A 56 -17.21 8.36 2.53
N ASN A 57 -17.53 7.10 2.81
CA ASN A 57 -17.80 6.07 1.79
C ASN A 57 -19.15 5.38 1.94
N GLY A 58 -19.99 5.80 2.89
CA GLY A 58 -21.28 5.16 3.17
C GLY A 58 -21.11 3.69 3.55
N ASN A 59 -21.98 2.82 3.05
CA ASN A 59 -21.91 1.38 3.27
C ASN A 59 -21.03 0.64 2.23
N LYS A 60 -20.28 1.37 1.40
CA LYS A 60 -19.50 0.80 0.31
C LYS A 60 -18.17 0.24 0.80
N THR A 61 -17.77 -0.88 0.22
CA THR A 61 -16.41 -1.43 0.31
C THR A 61 -15.92 -1.74 -1.10
N PHE A 62 -14.75 -1.21 -1.43
CA PHE A 62 -14.18 -1.24 -2.76
C PHE A 62 -13.20 -2.40 -2.94
N PHE A 63 -13.05 -2.85 -4.18
CA PHE A 63 -12.00 -3.76 -4.62
C PHE A 63 -11.74 -3.55 -6.12
N ASN A 64 -10.55 -3.93 -6.59
CA ASN A 64 -10.22 -3.91 -8.02
C ASN A 64 -9.91 -5.31 -8.55
N LYS A 65 -9.91 -5.46 -9.88
CA LYS A 65 -9.37 -6.63 -10.56
C LYS A 65 -8.02 -6.29 -11.16
N ASN A 66 -6.98 -6.90 -10.61
CA ASN A 66 -5.60 -6.62 -11.01
C ASN A 66 -4.79 -7.90 -11.11
N ILE A 67 -3.65 -7.78 -11.78
CA ILE A 67 -2.59 -8.78 -11.74
C ILE A 67 -1.27 -8.13 -11.37
N HIS A 68 -0.38 -8.94 -10.81
CA HIS A 68 1.01 -8.56 -10.57
C HIS A 68 1.91 -9.20 -11.62
N ILE A 69 2.82 -8.40 -12.18
CA ILE A 69 3.95 -8.89 -12.96
C ILE A 69 5.20 -8.51 -12.19
N GLU A 70 5.95 -9.52 -11.78
CA GLU A 70 7.20 -9.39 -11.05
C GLU A 70 8.36 -9.70 -11.99
N PRO A 71 8.97 -8.70 -12.65
CA PRO A 71 9.99 -8.91 -13.69
C PRO A 71 11.16 -9.75 -13.22
N THR A 72 11.54 -9.60 -11.95
CA THR A 72 12.66 -10.31 -11.34
C THR A 72 12.59 -10.23 -9.82
N ASN A 73 13.19 -11.20 -9.12
CA ASN A 73 13.50 -11.09 -7.70
C ASN A 73 14.97 -10.73 -7.44
N ILE A 74 15.78 -10.56 -8.48
CA ILE A 74 17.17 -10.08 -8.35
C ILE A 74 17.14 -8.61 -7.95
N CYS A 75 17.83 -8.27 -6.85
CA CYS A 75 17.83 -6.92 -6.31
C CYS A 75 19.23 -6.47 -5.90
N VAL A 76 19.58 -5.22 -6.23
CA VAL A 76 20.83 -4.59 -5.81
C VAL A 76 20.83 -4.24 -4.31
N PHE A 77 19.64 -4.05 -3.73
CA PHE A 77 19.47 -3.69 -2.32
C PHE A 77 19.47 -4.91 -1.40
N ASP A 78 19.84 -4.69 -0.13
CA ASP A 78 19.94 -5.72 0.91
C ASP A 78 19.06 -5.40 2.13
N CYS A 79 17.77 -5.21 1.87
CA CYS A 79 16.80 -4.92 2.93
C CYS A 79 16.67 -6.12 3.87
N LYS A 80 16.94 -5.93 5.16
CA LYS A 80 16.96 -7.01 6.15
C LYS A 80 15.60 -7.72 6.33
N PHE A 81 14.49 -7.00 6.12
CA PHE A 81 13.13 -7.53 6.21
C PHE A 81 12.66 -8.25 4.95
N CYS A 82 13.41 -8.17 3.84
CA CYS A 82 12.94 -8.65 2.54
C CYS A 82 13.24 -10.14 2.35
N SER A 83 12.19 -10.95 2.33
CA SER A 83 12.27 -12.39 2.05
C SER A 83 12.33 -12.71 0.56
N TYR A 84 12.00 -11.73 -0.28
CA TYR A 84 11.83 -11.88 -1.74
C TYR A 84 13.13 -11.70 -2.51
N SER A 85 13.96 -10.72 -2.14
CA SER A 85 15.14 -10.33 -2.90
C SER A 85 16.22 -11.41 -2.95
N ARG A 86 16.87 -11.54 -4.09
CA ARG A 86 18.04 -12.39 -4.30
C ARG A 86 19.19 -11.56 -4.88
N LYS A 87 20.41 -11.87 -4.50
CA LYS A 87 21.60 -11.23 -5.10
C LYS A 87 21.91 -11.84 -6.47
N LEU A 88 22.34 -11.04 -7.42
CA LEU A 88 22.72 -11.49 -8.77
C LEU A 88 23.76 -12.65 -8.78
N SER A 89 24.60 -12.71 -7.75
CA SER A 89 25.60 -13.78 -7.57
C SER A 89 24.99 -15.14 -7.15
N LYS A 90 23.77 -15.15 -6.62
CA LYS A 90 23.05 -16.37 -6.22
C LYS A 90 22.12 -16.76 -7.36
N LYS A 91 22.39 -17.90 -8.00
CA LYS A 91 21.55 -18.41 -9.10
C LYS A 91 20.35 -19.24 -8.64
N GLU A 92 20.35 -19.67 -7.37
CA GLU A 92 19.27 -20.48 -6.81
C GLU A 92 18.07 -19.58 -6.49
N ASP A 93 16.87 -20.01 -6.85
CA ASP A 93 15.60 -19.33 -6.61
C ASP A 93 15.50 -17.92 -7.23
N THR A 94 16.24 -17.66 -8.31
CA THR A 94 16.15 -16.39 -9.07
C THR A 94 15.37 -16.56 -10.36
N TRP A 95 14.71 -15.48 -10.78
CA TRP A 95 14.11 -15.38 -12.11
C TRP A 95 14.32 -13.99 -12.71
N GLU A 96 14.35 -13.96 -14.02
CA GLU A 96 14.36 -12.77 -14.85
C GLU A 96 13.43 -13.04 -16.03
N PHE A 97 12.33 -12.30 -16.12
CA PHE A 97 11.43 -12.41 -17.27
C PHE A 97 11.86 -11.44 -18.36
N THR A 98 11.84 -11.91 -19.60
CA THR A 98 11.95 -11.05 -20.78
C THR A 98 10.67 -10.22 -20.97
N ILE A 99 10.76 -9.16 -21.77
CA ILE A 99 9.59 -8.34 -22.12
C ILE A 99 8.51 -9.20 -22.78
N GLU A 100 8.88 -10.12 -23.66
CA GLU A 100 7.99 -11.03 -24.36
C GLU A 100 7.24 -11.95 -23.40
N GLU A 101 7.93 -12.52 -22.42
CA GLU A 101 7.31 -13.39 -21.40
C GLU A 101 6.31 -12.61 -20.52
N MET A 102 6.64 -11.37 -20.14
CA MET A 102 5.74 -10.51 -19.36
C MET A 102 4.49 -10.11 -20.15
N VAL A 103 4.66 -9.78 -21.43
CA VAL A 103 3.56 -9.47 -22.34
C VAL A 103 2.68 -10.70 -22.57
N GLU A 104 3.27 -11.89 -22.76
CA GLU A 104 2.51 -13.12 -22.94
C GLU A 104 1.73 -13.48 -21.66
N LYS A 105 2.33 -13.29 -20.49
CA LYS A 105 1.62 -13.44 -19.21
C LYS A 105 0.38 -12.55 -19.14
N LEU A 106 0.48 -11.27 -19.54
CA LEU A 106 -0.66 -10.35 -19.55
C LEU A 106 -1.79 -10.84 -20.47
N LYS A 107 -1.47 -11.38 -21.65
CA LYS A 107 -2.47 -11.93 -22.59
C LYS A 107 -3.31 -13.06 -21.97
N THR A 108 -2.73 -13.88 -21.09
CA THR A 108 -3.48 -14.95 -20.42
C THR A 108 -4.63 -14.44 -19.53
N TYR A 109 -4.64 -13.12 -19.23
CA TYR A 109 -5.66 -12.44 -18.43
C TYR A 109 -6.66 -11.63 -19.26
N GLU A 110 -6.60 -11.68 -20.59
CA GLU A 110 -7.45 -10.88 -21.48
C GLU A 110 -8.94 -11.11 -21.21
N SER A 111 -9.37 -12.35 -20.98
CA SER A 111 -10.75 -12.71 -20.69
C SER A 111 -11.21 -12.51 -19.24
N LYS A 112 -10.30 -12.16 -18.32
CA LYS A 112 -10.60 -12.08 -16.88
C LYS A 112 -11.09 -10.71 -16.43
N GLY A 113 -11.22 -9.73 -17.33
CA GLY A 113 -11.74 -8.40 -17.05
C GLY A 113 -10.88 -7.59 -16.08
N ILE A 114 -9.56 -7.80 -16.08
CA ILE A 114 -8.63 -7.02 -15.27
C ILE A 114 -8.56 -5.57 -15.77
N THR A 115 -8.48 -4.64 -14.84
CA THR A 115 -8.39 -3.19 -15.12
C THR A 115 -7.01 -2.61 -14.84
N GLU A 116 -6.17 -3.35 -14.11
CA GLU A 116 -4.85 -2.89 -13.66
C GLU A 116 -3.81 -3.98 -13.80
N VAL A 117 -2.63 -3.61 -14.28
CA VAL A 117 -1.41 -4.39 -14.10
C VAL A 117 -0.47 -3.65 -13.15
N HIS A 118 -0.02 -4.35 -12.12
CA HIS A 118 0.96 -3.84 -11.17
C HIS A 118 2.35 -4.43 -11.50
N LEU A 119 3.26 -3.56 -11.95
CA LEU A 119 4.66 -3.93 -12.23
C LEU A 119 5.50 -3.56 -11.01
N VAL A 120 6.07 -4.54 -10.34
CA VAL A 120 6.93 -4.36 -9.17
C VAL A 120 7.83 -5.57 -8.99
N GLY A 121 9.07 -5.38 -8.53
CA GLY A 121 9.96 -6.50 -8.31
C GLY A 121 11.28 -6.13 -7.65
N GLY A 122 12.28 -6.96 -7.80
CA GLY A 122 13.65 -6.64 -7.42
C GLY A 122 14.23 -5.54 -8.33
N VAL A 123 15.08 -4.70 -7.77
CA VAL A 123 15.80 -3.67 -8.53
C VAL A 123 17.00 -4.32 -9.23
N HIS A 124 16.79 -4.69 -10.49
CA HIS A 124 17.78 -5.41 -11.27
C HIS A 124 18.85 -4.47 -11.84
N PRO A 125 20.15 -4.81 -11.77
CA PRO A 125 21.24 -3.91 -12.20
C PRO A 125 21.24 -3.62 -13.70
N LYS A 126 20.58 -4.43 -14.53
CA LYS A 126 20.54 -4.28 -16.00
C LYS A 126 19.18 -3.85 -16.53
N MET A 127 18.09 -4.06 -15.80
CA MET A 127 16.74 -3.60 -16.19
C MET A 127 16.58 -2.15 -15.76
N GLY A 128 16.94 -1.21 -16.62
CA GLY A 128 16.92 0.22 -16.35
C GLY A 128 15.71 0.92 -16.97
N LEU A 129 15.71 2.26 -16.91
CA LEU A 129 14.61 3.12 -17.34
C LEU A 129 14.14 2.80 -18.77
N HIS A 130 15.06 2.68 -19.74
CA HIS A 130 14.70 2.41 -21.14
C HIS A 130 14.10 1.02 -21.35
N TYR A 131 14.56 0.00 -20.61
CA TYR A 131 13.99 -1.34 -20.64
C TYR A 131 12.52 -1.32 -20.23
N PHE A 132 12.19 -0.62 -19.16
CA PHE A 132 10.82 -0.54 -18.68
C PHE A 132 9.93 0.37 -19.52
N ILE A 133 10.47 1.41 -20.14
CA ILE A 133 9.77 2.21 -21.18
C ILE A 133 9.32 1.31 -22.34
N GLU A 134 10.19 0.41 -22.81
CA GLU A 134 9.85 -0.54 -23.87
C GLU A 134 8.76 -1.52 -23.42
N LEU A 135 8.87 -2.10 -22.22
CA LEU A 135 7.85 -2.98 -21.66
C LEU A 135 6.48 -2.27 -21.57
N ILE A 136 6.41 -1.05 -21.03
CA ILE A 136 5.18 -0.29 -20.91
C ILE A 136 4.55 -0.04 -22.28
N ARG A 137 5.32 0.36 -23.27
CA ARG A 137 4.84 0.56 -24.65
C ARG A 137 4.24 -0.73 -25.22
N LYS A 138 4.92 -1.86 -25.07
CA LYS A 138 4.42 -3.16 -25.55
C LYS A 138 3.13 -3.58 -24.83
N ILE A 139 3.00 -3.30 -23.53
CA ILE A 139 1.75 -3.53 -22.80
C ILE A 139 0.63 -2.65 -23.38
N LYS A 140 0.88 -1.36 -23.59
CA LYS A 140 -0.12 -0.43 -24.17
C LYS A 140 -0.47 -0.73 -25.63
N GLU A 141 0.42 -1.33 -26.40
CA GLU A 141 0.12 -1.80 -27.75
C GLU A 141 -0.94 -2.90 -27.77
N ILE A 142 -0.93 -3.83 -26.80
CA ILE A 142 -1.89 -4.94 -26.72
C ILE A 142 -3.12 -4.61 -25.88
N ARG A 143 -2.97 -3.76 -24.86
CA ARG A 143 -4.02 -3.34 -23.93
C ARG A 143 -3.93 -1.83 -23.66
N PRO A 144 -4.36 -0.99 -24.63
CA PRO A 144 -4.30 0.46 -24.49
C PRO A 144 -5.17 0.99 -23.33
N ASP A 145 -6.19 0.22 -22.94
CA ASP A 145 -7.15 0.51 -21.88
C ASP A 145 -6.63 0.20 -20.47
N ILE A 146 -5.64 -0.69 -20.33
CA ILE A 146 -5.22 -1.17 -19.00
C ILE A 146 -4.45 -0.11 -18.23
N HIS A 147 -4.79 0.07 -16.97
CA HIS A 147 -4.03 0.94 -16.07
C HIS A 147 -2.71 0.30 -15.65
N ILE A 148 -1.60 0.98 -15.91
CA ILE A 148 -0.27 0.52 -15.53
C ILE A 148 0.16 1.25 -14.25
N LYS A 149 0.13 0.53 -13.13
CA LYS A 149 0.70 0.96 -11.86
C LYS A 149 2.10 0.37 -11.73
N ALA A 150 3.13 1.21 -11.82
CA ALA A 150 4.48 0.73 -11.90
C ALA A 150 5.45 1.58 -11.12
N PHE A 151 6.42 0.92 -10.62
CA PHE A 151 7.66 1.23 -9.97
C PHE A 151 7.52 2.06 -8.70
N THR A 152 8.04 1.48 -7.62
CA THR A 152 8.21 2.17 -6.34
C THR A 152 9.20 3.33 -6.48
N ALA A 153 9.15 4.28 -5.55
CA ALA A 153 10.12 5.38 -5.52
C ALA A 153 11.58 4.88 -5.46
N VAL A 154 11.82 3.72 -4.84
CA VAL A 154 13.14 3.09 -4.76
C VAL A 154 13.63 2.61 -6.13
N GLU A 155 12.74 1.98 -6.93
CA GLU A 155 13.05 1.57 -8.29
C GLU A 155 13.30 2.81 -9.18
N LEU A 156 12.46 3.83 -9.05
CA LEU A 156 12.55 5.09 -9.80
C LEU A 156 13.85 5.85 -9.48
N GLU A 157 14.23 5.97 -8.20
CA GLU A 157 15.52 6.55 -7.82
C GLU A 157 16.66 5.86 -8.54
N TYR A 158 16.71 4.52 -8.43
CA TYR A 158 17.77 3.74 -9.05
C TYR A 158 17.80 3.91 -10.57
N MET A 159 16.66 3.82 -11.24
CA MET A 159 16.55 3.95 -12.70
C MET A 159 16.95 5.35 -13.18
N CYS A 160 16.49 6.41 -12.54
CA CYS A 160 16.83 7.79 -12.87
C CYS A 160 18.32 8.08 -12.67
N ARG A 161 18.87 7.66 -11.52
CA ARG A 161 20.29 7.80 -11.21
C ARG A 161 21.18 7.06 -12.21
N LYS A 162 20.81 5.84 -12.62
CA LYS A 162 21.53 5.06 -13.62
C LYS A 162 21.44 5.68 -15.02
N ALA A 163 20.28 6.21 -15.38
CA ALA A 163 20.06 6.90 -16.65
C ALA A 163 20.63 8.33 -16.68
N LYS A 164 21.07 8.87 -15.53
CA LYS A 164 21.56 10.25 -15.36
C LYS A 164 20.52 11.31 -15.76
N VAL A 165 19.27 11.08 -15.39
CA VAL A 165 18.15 12.02 -15.58
C VAL A 165 17.56 12.42 -14.22
N SER A 166 16.90 13.57 -14.16
CA SER A 166 16.13 13.97 -12.97
C SER A 166 14.89 13.07 -12.77
N TYR A 167 14.33 13.07 -11.56
CA TYR A 167 13.07 12.33 -11.30
C TYR A 167 11.93 12.83 -12.18
N LYS A 168 11.86 14.13 -12.43
CA LYS A 168 10.86 14.71 -13.32
C LYS A 168 10.98 14.20 -14.75
N GLU A 169 12.19 14.18 -15.30
CA GLU A 169 12.45 13.66 -16.65
C GLU A 169 12.15 12.16 -16.75
N GLY A 170 12.65 11.36 -15.80
CA GLY A 170 12.39 9.92 -15.76
C GLY A 170 10.90 9.58 -15.66
N LEU A 171 10.17 10.25 -14.76
CA LEU A 171 8.72 10.09 -14.61
C LEU A 171 7.96 10.55 -15.86
N GLN A 172 8.38 11.66 -16.50
CA GLN A 172 7.76 12.11 -17.75
C GLN A 172 7.97 11.09 -18.87
N MET A 173 9.17 10.53 -19.02
CA MET A 173 9.45 9.50 -20.02
C MET A 173 8.59 8.24 -19.81
N LEU A 174 8.40 7.81 -18.56
CA LEU A 174 7.54 6.68 -18.20
C LEU A 174 6.07 6.98 -18.47
N LYS A 175 5.61 8.18 -18.11
CA LYS A 175 4.25 8.65 -18.40
C LYS A 175 3.97 8.69 -19.91
N ASP A 176 4.90 9.22 -20.68
CA ASP A 176 4.79 9.29 -22.16
C ASP A 176 4.80 7.89 -22.80
N ALA A 177 5.38 6.91 -22.13
CA ALA A 177 5.30 5.50 -22.52
C ALA A 177 3.97 4.85 -22.19
N GLY A 178 3.19 5.42 -21.24
CA GLY A 178 1.88 4.93 -20.83
C GLY A 178 1.78 4.46 -19.38
N GLN A 179 2.76 4.78 -18.50
CA GLN A 179 2.61 4.55 -17.07
C GLN A 179 1.56 5.52 -16.49
N ASP A 180 0.59 4.99 -15.72
CA ASP A 180 -0.54 5.77 -15.25
C ASP A 180 -0.40 6.18 -13.77
N SER A 181 0.20 5.36 -12.91
CA SER A 181 0.34 5.63 -11.47
C SER A 181 1.54 4.93 -10.83
N LEU A 182 1.83 5.29 -9.57
CA LEU A 182 2.89 4.68 -8.77
C LEU A 182 2.32 3.86 -7.61
N PRO A 183 2.91 2.70 -7.25
CA PRO A 183 2.66 2.04 -5.98
C PRO A 183 3.34 2.79 -4.83
N GLY A 184 2.92 2.50 -3.59
CA GLY A 184 3.49 3.14 -2.39
C GLY A 184 4.71 2.43 -1.78
N GLY A 185 5.13 1.31 -2.33
CA GLY A 185 6.23 0.51 -1.76
C GLY A 185 7.54 1.29 -1.63
N GLY A 186 8.43 0.82 -0.76
CA GLY A 186 9.71 1.49 -0.48
C GLY A 186 9.63 2.58 0.58
N ALA A 187 8.44 3.00 1.00
CA ALA A 187 8.24 3.93 2.11
C ALA A 187 8.76 3.35 3.44
N GLU A 188 8.50 2.11 3.68
CA GLU A 188 8.79 1.35 4.89
C GLU A 188 8.40 2.11 6.17
N ILE A 189 9.34 2.79 6.80
CA ILE A 189 9.16 3.78 7.87
C ILE A 189 10.03 5.00 7.55
N PHE A 190 9.57 6.22 7.85
CA PHE A 190 10.31 7.43 7.47
C PHE A 190 11.37 7.86 8.47
N ASP A 191 11.38 7.28 9.66
CA ASP A 191 12.46 7.49 10.62
C ASP A 191 13.79 6.97 10.05
N GLU A 192 14.77 7.86 9.92
CA GLU A 192 16.04 7.53 9.24
C GLU A 192 16.93 6.58 10.04
N ASP A 193 16.84 6.57 11.37
CA ASP A 193 17.61 5.63 12.19
C ASP A 193 17.10 4.22 11.97
N ILE A 194 15.77 4.04 11.94
CA ILE A 194 15.16 2.75 11.62
C ILE A 194 15.45 2.36 10.16
N ARG A 195 15.33 3.29 9.20
CA ARG A 195 15.65 3.01 7.79
C ARG A 195 17.08 2.52 7.64
N ASN A 196 18.04 3.19 8.28
CA ASN A 196 19.45 2.79 8.27
C ASN A 196 19.66 1.41 8.88
N GLU A 197 18.86 1.02 9.86
CA GLU A 197 18.92 -0.32 10.44
C GLU A 197 18.37 -1.39 9.50
N ILE A 198 17.22 -1.16 8.86
CA ILE A 198 16.49 -2.21 8.12
C ILE A 198 16.70 -2.20 6.60
N CYS A 199 17.09 -1.05 6.01
CA CYS A 199 17.23 -0.88 4.54
C CYS A 199 18.16 0.27 4.15
N ALA A 200 19.34 0.35 4.74
CA ALA A 200 20.31 1.44 4.55
C ALA A 200 20.68 1.75 3.09
N ASP A 201 20.59 0.77 2.20
CA ASP A 201 20.96 0.91 0.79
C ASP A 201 19.89 1.61 -0.06
N LYS A 202 18.66 1.74 0.46
CA LYS A 202 17.56 2.41 -0.25
C LYS A 202 17.66 3.93 -0.18
N CYS A 203 16.95 4.61 -1.06
CA CYS A 203 16.76 6.05 -0.93
C CYS A 203 16.15 6.41 0.43
N ASN A 204 16.50 7.57 0.95
CA ASN A 204 15.96 8.08 2.21
C ASN A 204 14.49 8.52 2.07
N SER A 205 13.87 8.86 3.19
CA SER A 205 12.46 9.24 3.23
C SER A 205 12.16 10.52 2.45
N GLU A 206 13.06 11.50 2.47
CA GLU A 206 12.90 12.75 1.71
C GLU A 206 12.85 12.49 0.21
N THR A 207 13.73 11.63 -0.30
CA THR A 207 13.74 11.24 -1.71
C THR A 207 12.47 10.50 -2.11
N TRP A 208 11.94 9.62 -1.23
CA TRP A 208 10.67 8.96 -1.46
C TRP A 208 9.52 9.97 -1.60
N LEU A 209 9.44 10.93 -0.67
CA LEU A 209 8.43 12.00 -0.70
C LEU A 209 8.57 12.89 -1.94
N GLU A 210 9.81 13.28 -2.30
CA GLU A 210 10.10 14.09 -3.49
C GLU A 210 9.64 13.42 -4.80
N ILE A 211 9.89 12.10 -4.94
CA ILE A 211 9.47 11.35 -6.13
C ILE A 211 7.95 11.30 -6.22
N HIS A 212 7.24 11.04 -5.10
CA HIS A 212 5.78 11.05 -5.09
C HIS A 212 5.22 12.45 -5.36
N GLU A 213 5.77 13.50 -4.76
CA GLU A 213 5.38 14.87 -5.05
C GLU A 213 5.56 15.22 -6.53
N THR A 214 6.68 14.78 -7.11
CA THR A 214 6.98 15.02 -8.54
C THR A 214 5.99 14.28 -9.43
N ALA A 215 5.66 13.03 -9.11
CA ALA A 215 4.65 12.26 -9.84
C ALA A 215 3.27 12.93 -9.77
N HIS A 216 2.85 13.38 -8.57
CA HIS A 216 1.58 14.09 -8.39
C HIS A 216 1.51 15.39 -9.20
N LYS A 217 2.60 16.18 -9.24
CA LYS A 217 2.69 17.39 -10.08
C LYS A 217 2.62 17.11 -11.58
N LEU A 218 3.00 15.90 -11.99
CA LEU A 218 2.83 15.43 -13.36
C LEU A 218 1.44 14.84 -13.63
N GLY A 219 0.53 14.83 -12.63
CA GLY A 219 -0.80 14.25 -12.74
C GLY A 219 -0.79 12.71 -12.72
N MET A 220 0.24 12.08 -12.15
CA MET A 220 0.32 10.66 -11.91
C MET A 220 0.00 10.39 -10.44
N PRO A 221 -1.19 9.86 -10.12
CA PRO A 221 -1.54 9.54 -8.73
C PRO A 221 -0.68 8.39 -8.19
N SER A 222 -0.68 8.23 -6.88
CA SER A 222 0.04 7.12 -6.26
C SER A 222 -0.68 6.57 -5.03
N ASN A 223 -0.12 5.50 -4.45
CA ASN A 223 -0.54 5.00 -3.15
C ASN A 223 0.51 5.36 -2.10
N ALA A 224 0.09 5.42 -0.84
CA ALA A 224 0.98 5.55 0.30
C ALA A 224 1.01 4.24 1.10
N THR A 225 2.15 3.88 1.68
CA THR A 225 2.30 2.65 2.48
C THR A 225 3.10 2.93 3.75
N ILE A 226 3.01 2.01 4.71
CA ILE A 226 3.92 1.86 5.84
C ILE A 226 4.24 0.38 6.00
N LEU A 227 5.48 0.02 6.29
CA LEU A 227 5.82 -1.30 6.83
C LEU A 227 5.77 -1.22 8.36
N TYR A 228 4.96 -2.06 8.98
CA TYR A 228 4.74 -2.00 10.43
C TYR A 228 4.85 -3.37 11.10
N GLY A 229 5.03 -3.37 12.41
CA GLY A 229 5.06 -4.58 13.24
C GLY A 229 6.47 -5.19 13.34
N HIS A 230 7.51 -4.37 13.20
CA HIS A 230 8.91 -4.79 13.33
C HIS A 230 9.60 -4.15 14.54
N ILE A 231 10.41 -3.08 14.39
CA ILE A 231 11.17 -2.42 15.46
C ILE A 231 10.71 -0.98 15.71
N GLU A 232 9.74 -0.51 14.95
CA GLU A 232 9.20 0.84 15.09
C GLU A 232 8.46 1.02 16.41
N LYS A 233 8.43 2.27 16.89
CA LYS A 233 7.68 2.69 18.08
C LYS A 233 6.49 3.58 17.64
N PRO A 234 5.49 3.79 18.52
CA PRO A 234 4.36 4.66 18.21
C PRO A 234 4.75 6.03 17.65
N ILE A 235 5.81 6.66 18.18
CA ILE A 235 6.26 7.97 17.71
C ILE A 235 6.70 7.95 16.24
N HIS A 236 7.33 6.86 15.78
CA HIS A 236 7.79 6.70 14.39
C HIS A 236 6.59 6.50 13.44
N ILE A 237 5.52 5.83 13.92
CA ILE A 237 4.26 5.71 13.17
C ILE A 237 3.61 7.09 13.00
N ILE A 238 3.57 7.90 14.07
CA ILE A 238 3.01 9.26 14.02
C ILE A 238 3.79 10.14 13.05
N ASP A 239 5.13 10.13 13.12
CA ASP A 239 5.98 10.89 12.18
C ASP A 239 5.70 10.49 10.74
N HIS A 240 5.70 9.19 10.45
CA HIS A 240 5.43 8.66 9.11
C HIS A 240 4.07 9.13 8.57
N LEU A 241 3.01 8.94 9.35
CA LEU A 241 1.66 9.35 8.95
C LEU A 241 1.51 10.87 8.83
N SER A 242 2.19 11.65 9.68
CA SER A 242 2.21 13.12 9.60
C SER A 242 2.79 13.60 8.28
N ARG A 243 3.95 13.07 7.89
CA ARG A 243 4.63 13.45 6.64
C ARG A 243 3.83 13.01 5.40
N LEU A 244 3.14 11.87 5.43
CA LEU A 244 2.20 11.48 4.38
C LEU A 244 1.00 12.43 4.31
N ARG A 245 0.43 12.80 5.46
CA ARG A 245 -0.69 13.75 5.57
C ARG A 245 -0.32 15.12 5.01
N GLU A 246 0.88 15.61 5.32
CA GLU A 246 1.41 16.89 4.79
C GLU A 246 1.58 16.85 3.27
N LEU A 247 2.12 15.76 2.72
CA LEU A 247 2.26 15.63 1.27
C LEU A 247 0.88 15.51 0.60
N GLN A 248 -0.08 14.83 1.21
CA GLN A 248 -1.46 14.77 0.72
C GLN A 248 -2.15 16.13 0.76
N ASP A 249 -1.96 16.93 1.81
CA ASP A 249 -2.45 18.33 1.86
C ASP A 249 -1.89 19.18 0.72
N LYS A 250 -0.61 18.97 0.40
CA LYS A 250 0.09 19.72 -0.64
C LYS A 250 -0.34 19.34 -2.06
N THR A 251 -0.64 18.07 -2.30
CA THR A 251 -0.77 17.54 -3.66
C THR A 251 -2.12 16.90 -3.97
N GLY A 252 -2.81 16.33 -2.98
CA GLY A 252 -4.01 15.52 -3.17
C GLY A 252 -3.81 14.25 -4.00
N GLY A 253 -2.55 13.83 -4.25
CA GLY A 253 -2.23 12.83 -5.26
C GLY A 253 -2.24 11.37 -4.76
N PHE A 254 -2.37 11.11 -3.46
CA PHE A 254 -2.51 9.76 -2.95
C PHE A 254 -3.94 9.24 -3.10
N ASN A 255 -4.10 8.12 -3.78
CA ASN A 255 -5.39 7.42 -3.93
C ASN A 255 -5.81 6.72 -2.64
N THR A 256 -4.89 6.01 -2.00
CA THR A 256 -5.16 5.19 -0.81
C THR A 256 -3.93 5.03 0.06
N PHE A 257 -4.16 4.77 1.34
CA PHE A 257 -3.13 4.35 2.28
C PHE A 257 -3.23 2.84 2.54
N ILE A 258 -2.08 2.14 2.55
CA ILE A 258 -1.98 0.68 2.65
C ILE A 258 -0.96 0.31 3.71
N PRO A 259 -1.35 -0.05 4.94
CA PRO A 259 -0.43 -0.65 5.89
C PRO A 259 0.02 -2.04 5.43
N LEU A 260 1.33 -2.27 5.39
CA LEU A 260 1.96 -3.52 5.02
C LEU A 260 2.57 -4.16 6.27
N LYS A 261 2.05 -5.33 6.65
CA LYS A 261 2.51 -6.03 7.86
C LYS A 261 3.89 -6.65 7.61
N TYR A 262 4.81 -6.42 8.54
CA TYR A 262 6.07 -7.14 8.57
C TYR A 262 5.82 -8.64 8.80
N ARG A 263 6.48 -9.47 7.99
CA ARG A 263 6.48 -10.94 8.10
C ARG A 263 7.91 -11.41 8.37
N ASN A 264 8.07 -12.29 9.33
CA ASN A 264 9.41 -12.70 9.79
C ASN A 264 9.98 -13.94 9.07
N GLY A 265 9.26 -14.49 8.09
CA GLY A 265 9.72 -15.67 7.35
C GLY A 265 10.89 -15.37 6.42
N ASN A 266 11.93 -16.18 6.47
CA ASN A 266 13.03 -16.21 5.49
C ASN A 266 13.77 -14.89 5.25
N ASN A 267 13.96 -14.05 6.28
CA ASN A 267 14.70 -12.78 6.16
C ASN A 267 15.69 -12.59 7.34
N GLN A 268 16.50 -11.54 7.25
CA GLN A 268 17.55 -11.27 8.26
C GLN A 268 17.00 -10.79 9.62
N MET A 269 15.71 -10.43 9.66
CA MET A 269 15.02 -9.98 10.88
C MET A 269 14.09 -11.07 11.46
N SER A 270 14.22 -12.33 11.05
CA SER A 270 13.37 -13.44 11.49
C SER A 270 13.34 -13.68 13.00
N HIS A 271 14.26 -13.10 13.75
CA HIS A 271 14.27 -13.07 15.21
C HIS A 271 13.27 -12.07 15.83
N ILE A 272 12.71 -11.16 15.03
CA ILE A 272 11.67 -10.22 15.46
C ILE A 272 10.31 -10.89 15.36
N ASN A 273 9.55 -10.88 16.46
CA ASN A 273 8.20 -11.40 16.46
C ASN A 273 7.25 -10.50 15.67
N GLU A 274 6.37 -11.11 14.88
CA GLU A 274 5.32 -10.39 14.17
C GLU A 274 4.32 -9.74 15.13
N GLY A 275 3.81 -8.57 14.79
CA GLY A 275 2.77 -7.89 15.55
C GLY A 275 1.47 -8.73 15.63
N SER A 276 0.76 -8.61 16.74
CA SER A 276 -0.52 -9.29 16.96
C SER A 276 -1.63 -8.70 16.08
N ILE A 277 -2.74 -9.44 15.90
CA ILE A 277 -3.95 -8.92 15.24
C ILE A 277 -4.51 -7.66 15.93
N VAL A 278 -4.33 -7.54 17.24
CA VAL A 278 -4.75 -6.35 18.00
C VAL A 278 -3.95 -5.12 17.56
N ASN A 279 -2.64 -5.30 17.30
CA ASN A 279 -1.79 -4.24 16.77
C ASN A 279 -2.19 -3.86 15.34
N ASP A 280 -2.54 -4.86 14.51
CA ASP A 280 -3.05 -4.63 13.16
C ASP A 280 -4.31 -3.75 13.21
N MET A 281 -5.31 -4.17 13.99
CA MET A 281 -6.57 -3.44 14.15
C MET A 281 -6.36 -2.01 14.68
N ARG A 282 -5.44 -1.84 15.66
CA ARG A 282 -5.09 -0.53 16.23
C ARG A 282 -4.52 0.40 15.15
N LEU A 283 -3.53 -0.08 14.37
CA LEU A 283 -2.89 0.72 13.34
C LEU A 283 -3.88 1.13 12.26
N TYR A 284 -4.69 0.19 11.75
CA TYR A 284 -5.69 0.50 10.72
C TYR A 284 -6.71 1.51 11.20
N ALA A 285 -7.30 1.31 12.39
CA ALA A 285 -8.27 2.25 12.96
C ALA A 285 -7.65 3.64 13.19
N PHE A 286 -6.46 3.68 13.77
CA PHE A 286 -5.75 4.93 13.98
C PHE A 286 -5.41 5.64 12.67
N SER A 287 -4.93 4.91 11.67
CA SER A 287 -4.62 5.49 10.35
C SER A 287 -5.85 6.14 9.70
N ARG A 288 -7.03 5.52 9.80
CA ARG A 288 -8.29 6.13 9.32
C ARG A 288 -8.61 7.45 10.05
N ILE A 289 -8.33 7.51 11.35
CA ILE A 289 -8.58 8.71 12.15
C ILE A 289 -7.55 9.81 11.84
N PHE A 290 -6.27 9.44 11.80
CA PHE A 290 -5.17 10.41 11.71
C PHE A 290 -4.97 10.96 10.28
N LEU A 291 -5.17 10.13 9.26
CA LEU A 291 -5.10 10.52 7.84
C LEU A 291 -6.46 11.05 7.37
N ASP A 292 -6.88 12.18 7.95
CA ASP A 292 -8.18 12.81 7.71
C ASP A 292 -8.41 13.21 6.24
N ASN A 293 -7.33 13.50 5.50
CA ASN A 293 -7.31 13.88 4.09
C ASN A 293 -7.16 12.71 3.10
N PHE A 294 -7.07 11.46 3.57
CA PHE A 294 -7.13 10.27 2.71
C PHE A 294 -8.57 9.78 2.56
N ASN A 295 -9.01 9.55 1.32
CA ASN A 295 -10.34 9.04 1.07
C ASN A 295 -10.45 7.55 1.35
N HIS A 296 -9.41 6.78 1.02
CA HIS A 296 -9.42 5.32 1.07
C HIS A 296 -8.32 4.76 1.97
N LEU A 297 -8.67 3.69 2.68
CA LEU A 297 -7.77 2.87 3.50
C LEU A 297 -7.93 1.42 3.05
N LYS A 298 -6.86 0.84 2.52
CA LYS A 298 -6.87 -0.49 1.91
C LYS A 298 -6.31 -1.54 2.87
N ALA A 299 -7.05 -2.64 3.04
CA ALA A 299 -6.54 -3.85 3.65
C ALA A 299 -5.89 -4.74 2.59
N TYR A 300 -4.62 -5.06 2.81
CA TYR A 300 -3.84 -5.89 1.91
C TYR A 300 -3.92 -7.37 2.35
N TRP A 301 -5.00 -8.04 1.95
CA TRP A 301 -5.36 -9.38 2.41
C TRP A 301 -4.29 -10.46 2.19
N PRO A 302 -3.41 -10.40 1.15
CA PRO A 302 -2.36 -11.40 1.00
C PRO A 302 -1.36 -11.41 2.16
N MET A 303 -1.14 -10.27 2.81
CA MET A 303 -0.21 -10.15 3.94
C MET A 303 -0.85 -10.47 5.30
N ILE A 304 -2.10 -10.04 5.50
CA ILE A 304 -2.77 -10.10 6.82
C ILE A 304 -3.80 -11.22 6.94
N GLY A 305 -4.13 -11.88 5.82
CA GLY A 305 -5.12 -12.96 5.75
C GLY A 305 -6.56 -12.49 5.59
N LYS A 306 -7.39 -13.34 4.99
CA LYS A 306 -8.80 -13.04 4.63
C LYS A 306 -9.66 -12.71 5.86
N LYS A 307 -9.50 -13.45 6.98
CA LYS A 307 -10.26 -13.24 8.22
C LYS A 307 -9.92 -11.90 8.89
N THR A 308 -8.63 -11.55 8.95
CA THR A 308 -8.21 -10.25 9.49
C THR A 308 -8.75 -9.11 8.64
N THR A 309 -8.67 -9.24 7.30
CA THR A 309 -9.23 -8.27 6.36
C THR A 309 -10.72 -8.03 6.61
N GLN A 310 -11.51 -9.09 6.79
CA GLN A 310 -12.95 -8.98 7.08
C GLN A 310 -13.21 -8.21 8.36
N ASN A 311 -12.47 -8.51 9.44
CA ASN A 311 -12.57 -7.79 10.70
C ASN A 311 -12.22 -6.30 10.56
N LEU A 312 -11.22 -5.97 9.77
CA LEU A 312 -10.77 -4.59 9.54
C LEU A 312 -11.82 -3.71 8.84
N LEU A 313 -12.81 -4.29 8.18
CA LEU A 313 -13.95 -3.54 7.64
C LEU A 313 -14.76 -2.82 8.74
N ALA A 314 -14.74 -3.32 9.98
CA ALA A 314 -15.31 -2.63 11.14
C ALA A 314 -14.33 -1.63 11.79
N PHE A 315 -13.07 -1.56 11.33
CA PHE A 315 -12.00 -0.73 11.87
C PHE A 315 -11.51 0.34 10.88
N GLY A 316 -12.41 0.88 10.07
CA GLY A 316 -12.14 2.02 9.21
C GLY A 316 -11.67 1.68 7.79
N VAL A 317 -11.47 0.41 7.46
CA VAL A 317 -11.13 -0.04 6.11
C VAL A 317 -12.35 0.08 5.20
N ASP A 318 -12.14 0.57 3.99
CA ASP A 318 -13.15 0.70 2.94
C ASP A 318 -12.71 0.11 1.60
N ASP A 319 -11.46 -0.37 1.49
CA ASP A 319 -10.94 -0.98 0.26
C ASP A 319 -10.22 -2.29 0.58
N ILE A 320 -10.40 -3.29 -0.25
CA ILE A 320 -9.72 -4.59 -0.16
C ILE A 320 -8.86 -4.74 -1.41
N ASP A 321 -7.66 -5.29 -1.28
CA ASP A 321 -6.86 -5.57 -2.46
C ASP A 321 -7.58 -6.56 -3.40
N GLY A 322 -7.23 -6.48 -4.69
CA GLY A 322 -8.02 -7.10 -5.74
C GLY A 322 -7.93 -8.61 -5.81
N THR A 323 -8.43 -9.11 -6.93
CA THR A 323 -8.29 -10.51 -7.27
C THR A 323 -6.81 -10.83 -7.51
N ILE A 324 -6.30 -11.81 -6.80
CA ILE A 324 -4.96 -12.37 -7.02
C ILE A 324 -5.16 -13.85 -7.31
N ASP A 325 -4.51 -14.35 -8.37
CA ASP A 325 -4.49 -15.76 -8.71
C ASP A 325 -3.04 -16.26 -8.83
N ASP A 326 -2.31 -16.21 -7.72
CA ASP A 326 -0.91 -16.69 -7.59
C ASP A 326 0.07 -16.05 -8.59
N THR A 327 -0.20 -14.82 -9.02
CA THR A 327 0.73 -14.10 -9.91
C THR A 327 1.89 -13.46 -9.17
N THR A 328 1.89 -13.49 -7.84
CA THR A 328 2.92 -12.88 -7.00
C THR A 328 3.51 -13.87 -6.01
N LYS A 329 4.83 -13.91 -5.90
CA LYS A 329 5.57 -14.78 -4.97
C LYS A 329 6.07 -14.07 -3.72
N ILE A 330 5.98 -12.75 -3.68
CA ILE A 330 6.51 -11.95 -2.58
C ILE A 330 5.94 -12.38 -1.22
N TYR A 331 4.68 -12.81 -1.18
CA TYR A 331 3.98 -13.17 0.07
C TYR A 331 4.29 -14.59 0.52
N SER A 332 4.24 -15.57 -0.39
CA SER A 332 4.60 -16.95 -0.07
C SER A 332 6.04 -17.04 0.40
N MET A 333 6.96 -16.30 -0.22
CA MET A 333 8.36 -16.22 0.21
C MET A 333 8.53 -15.58 1.59
N ALA A 334 7.65 -14.67 2.00
CA ALA A 334 7.64 -14.05 3.32
C ALA A 334 7.01 -14.92 4.43
N GLY A 335 6.55 -16.13 4.10
CA GLY A 335 6.03 -17.08 5.08
C GLY A 335 4.60 -16.77 5.54
N VAL A 336 3.76 -16.15 4.71
CA VAL A 336 2.32 -16.03 5.01
C VAL A 336 1.66 -17.41 5.11
N GLU A 337 0.58 -17.50 5.89
CA GLU A 337 -0.13 -18.78 6.11
C GLU A 337 -0.67 -19.40 4.81
N ASP A 338 -1.21 -18.55 3.92
CA ASP A 338 -1.68 -18.97 2.60
C ASP A 338 -0.53 -18.89 1.60
N GLN A 339 0.08 -20.05 1.28
CA GLN A 339 1.22 -20.11 0.37
C GLN A 339 0.84 -19.87 -1.10
N ASN A 340 -0.44 -20.04 -1.45
CA ASN A 340 -0.99 -19.78 -2.78
C ASN A 340 -2.21 -18.84 -2.62
N PRO A 341 -1.98 -17.57 -2.31
CA PRO A 341 -3.06 -16.64 -2.03
C PRO A 341 -3.90 -16.40 -3.29
N VAL A 342 -5.09 -16.98 -3.31
CA VAL A 342 -6.09 -16.80 -4.37
C VAL A 342 -7.39 -16.30 -3.77
N MET A 343 -7.99 -15.30 -4.39
CA MET A 343 -9.32 -14.80 -4.04
C MET A 343 -10.05 -14.36 -5.31
N SER A 344 -11.14 -15.07 -5.62
CA SER A 344 -11.99 -14.73 -6.78
C SER A 344 -12.84 -13.49 -6.51
N THR A 345 -13.44 -12.93 -7.55
CA THR A 345 -14.42 -11.85 -7.40
C THR A 345 -15.58 -12.26 -6.50
N GLU A 346 -16.07 -13.49 -6.64
CA GLU A 346 -17.16 -14.05 -5.84
C GLU A 346 -16.78 -14.14 -4.37
N ASP A 347 -15.55 -14.56 -4.06
CA ASP A 347 -15.04 -14.64 -2.69
C ASP A 347 -14.94 -13.25 -2.06
N ILE A 348 -14.41 -12.25 -2.80
CA ILE A 348 -14.32 -10.87 -2.32
C ILE A 348 -15.71 -10.31 -2.04
N VAL A 349 -16.64 -10.47 -2.99
CA VAL A 349 -18.03 -9.99 -2.85
C VAL A 349 -18.71 -10.64 -1.65
N LYS A 350 -18.52 -11.97 -1.48
CA LYS A 350 -19.06 -12.69 -0.32
C LYS A 350 -18.47 -12.17 0.97
N LEU A 351 -17.13 -12.01 1.07
CA LEU A 351 -16.44 -11.51 2.26
C LEU A 351 -16.99 -10.14 2.68
N ILE A 352 -17.26 -9.26 1.72
CA ILE A 352 -17.80 -7.92 1.96
C ILE A 352 -19.27 -7.98 2.40
N LYS A 353 -20.11 -8.78 1.72
CA LYS A 353 -21.54 -8.91 2.02
C LYS A 353 -21.80 -9.61 3.36
N ASP A 354 -20.98 -10.54 3.77
CA ASP A 354 -21.10 -11.26 5.05
C ASP A 354 -21.02 -10.32 6.27
N VAL A 355 -20.45 -9.12 6.11
CA VAL A 355 -20.40 -8.08 7.16
C VAL A 355 -21.39 -6.93 6.89
N GLY A 356 -22.38 -7.16 6.02
CA GLY A 356 -23.45 -6.19 5.75
C GLY A 356 -23.02 -4.99 4.91
N ARG A 357 -21.93 -5.09 4.12
CA ARG A 357 -21.41 -4.02 3.25
C ARG A 357 -21.82 -4.24 1.79
N THR A 358 -21.84 -3.14 1.02
CA THR A 358 -22.05 -3.17 -0.43
C THR A 358 -20.70 -3.30 -1.14
N ALA A 359 -20.53 -4.34 -1.94
CA ALA A 359 -19.29 -4.58 -2.67
C ALA A 359 -19.26 -3.76 -3.97
N ILE A 360 -18.21 -2.97 -4.15
CA ILE A 360 -18.02 -2.09 -5.31
C ILE A 360 -16.73 -2.49 -6.05
N GLU A 361 -16.87 -3.02 -7.25
CA GLU A 361 -15.76 -3.17 -8.17
C GLU A 361 -15.40 -1.79 -8.75
N ARG A 362 -14.12 -1.43 -8.67
CA ARG A 362 -13.59 -0.14 -9.11
C ARG A 362 -12.36 -0.28 -10.00
N ASP A 363 -12.05 0.76 -10.76
CA ASP A 363 -10.73 0.91 -11.39
C ASP A 363 -9.67 1.43 -10.39
N THR A 364 -8.44 1.65 -10.87
CA THR A 364 -7.32 2.10 -10.03
C THR A 364 -7.54 3.47 -9.39
N VAL A 365 -8.29 4.36 -10.05
CA VAL A 365 -8.57 5.73 -9.58
C VAL A 365 -9.96 5.89 -8.97
N TYR A 366 -10.54 4.77 -8.50
CA TYR A 366 -11.81 4.69 -7.76
C TYR A 366 -13.07 5.05 -8.54
N ASN A 367 -13.05 5.00 -9.88
CA ASN A 367 -14.30 5.00 -10.64
C ASN A 367 -15.02 3.66 -10.45
N THR A 368 -16.31 3.72 -10.12
CA THR A 368 -17.16 2.52 -9.97
C THR A 368 -17.35 1.83 -11.32
N ILE A 369 -16.99 0.55 -11.39
CA ILE A 369 -17.23 -0.30 -12.54
C ILE A 369 -18.55 -1.07 -12.37
N LYS A 370 -18.71 -1.67 -11.18
CA LYS A 370 -19.90 -2.49 -10.88
C LYS A 370 -20.20 -2.49 -9.39
N GLU A 371 -21.50 -2.48 -9.07
CA GLU A 371 -22.04 -2.72 -7.74
C GLU A 371 -22.64 -4.13 -7.68
N TYR A 372 -22.38 -4.87 -6.61
CA TYR A 372 -22.82 -6.24 -6.41
C TYR A 372 -23.89 -6.39 -5.35
#